data_5c099cf86fb8983682e43d95a3feed5c
#
_entry.id   5c099cf86fb8983682e43d95a3feed5c
#
_cell.length_a   1.000
_cell.length_b   1.000
_cell.length_c   1.000
_cell.angle_alpha   90.00
_cell.angle_beta   90.00
_cell.angle_gamma   90.00
#
_symmetry.space_group_name_H-M   'P 1'
#
loop_
_entity.id
_entity.type
_entity.pdbx_description
1 polymer ?
#
loop_
_entity_poly.entity_id
_entity_poly.type
_entity_poly.pdbx_seq_one_letter_code
_entity_poly.pdbx_strand_id
1 'polypeptide(L)'
;SHLGYNLRISDMQAACGLAQLKRLPEFIEKRNSNFEYLLKRMSTVSEFIDFTEPTKNSKPSWFGFPITIKESSIFRRVDLLKYLDSNQVNTRLLFAGNLTKQPYFKNVEYRVVGDLTNTDITMNQTFWVGIYPGLNKAHLNYIAEKIEEFFGMGF
;
A
#
# COMPACT_ATOMS: atom_id res chain seq x y z
N SER A 1 21.76 25.43 25.43
CA SER A 1 20.31 25.45 25.19
C SER A 1 20.04 25.28 23.72
N HIS A 2 19.00 24.51 23.37
CA HIS A 2 18.61 24.28 21.99
C HIS A 2 17.29 25.03 21.71
N LEU A 3 17.10 25.48 20.46
CA LEU A 3 15.85 26.06 20.02
C LEU A 3 14.78 24.93 19.97
N GLY A 4 13.73 25.10 20.74
CA GLY A 4 12.59 24.18 20.74
C GLY A 4 11.31 24.90 20.34
N TYR A 5 10.44 24.25 19.58
CA TYR A 5 9.17 24.81 19.12
C TYR A 5 8.04 24.70 20.16
N ASN A 6 8.36 24.25 21.37
CA ASN A 6 7.38 24.05 22.45
C ASN A 6 6.20 23.13 22.06
N LEU A 7 6.47 22.10 21.25
CA LEU A 7 5.47 21.14 20.82
C LEU A 7 5.09 20.22 21.99
N ARG A 8 3.88 20.45 22.54
CA ARG A 8 3.35 19.69 23.66
C ARG A 8 1.99 19.09 23.28
N ILE A 9 1.81 17.81 23.58
CA ILE A 9 0.51 17.17 23.51
C ILE A 9 -0.38 17.65 24.67
N SER A 10 -1.65 17.92 24.41
CA SER A 10 -2.63 18.19 25.46
C SER A 10 -3.15 16.91 26.11
N ASP A 11 -3.69 17.02 27.33
CA ASP A 11 -4.25 15.87 28.05
C ASP A 11 -5.41 15.23 27.27
N MET A 12 -6.22 16.00 26.56
CA MET A 12 -7.28 15.47 25.71
C MET A 12 -6.74 14.62 24.54
N GLN A 13 -5.67 15.08 23.88
CA GLN A 13 -5.00 14.34 22.84
C GLN A 13 -4.36 13.05 23.40
N ALA A 14 -3.73 13.14 24.57
CA ALA A 14 -3.15 11.98 25.26
C ALA A 14 -4.22 10.96 25.65
N ALA A 15 -5.37 11.40 26.15
CA ALA A 15 -6.50 10.52 26.49
C ALA A 15 -7.04 9.79 25.25
N CYS A 16 -7.19 10.49 24.12
CA CYS A 16 -7.56 9.87 22.85
C CYS A 16 -6.53 8.81 22.41
N GLY A 17 -5.24 9.15 22.50
CA GLY A 17 -4.16 8.22 22.18
C GLY A 17 -4.17 6.98 23.06
N LEU A 18 -4.38 7.13 24.37
CA LEU A 18 -4.47 6.01 25.31
C LEU A 18 -5.68 5.11 25.01
N ALA A 19 -6.82 5.68 24.64
CA ALA A 19 -8.00 4.93 24.24
C ALA A 19 -7.75 4.10 22.97
N GLN A 20 -7.06 4.68 21.97
CA GLN A 20 -6.68 3.97 20.75
C GLN A 20 -5.63 2.88 21.00
N LEU A 21 -4.66 3.13 21.87
CA LEU A 21 -3.63 2.16 22.24
C LEU A 21 -4.22 0.86 22.81
N LYS A 22 -5.30 0.95 23.57
CA LYS A 22 -6.01 -0.24 24.09
C LYS A 22 -6.61 -1.11 22.97
N ARG A 23 -6.97 -0.52 21.84
CA ARG A 23 -7.53 -1.22 20.68
C ARG A 23 -6.48 -1.65 19.65
N LEU A 24 -5.23 -1.22 19.80
CA LEU A 24 -4.17 -1.47 18.83
C LEU A 24 -3.95 -2.95 18.52
N PRO A 25 -3.96 -3.89 19.49
CA PRO A 25 -3.81 -5.32 19.19
C PRO A 25 -4.89 -5.85 18.24
N GLU A 26 -6.15 -5.48 18.46
CA GLU A 26 -7.27 -5.83 17.57
C GLU A 26 -7.09 -5.26 16.16
N PHE A 27 -6.63 -4.01 16.05
CA PHE A 27 -6.38 -3.38 14.76
C PHE A 27 -5.25 -4.07 13.97
N ILE A 28 -4.18 -4.47 14.65
CA ILE A 28 -3.06 -5.21 14.04
C ILE A 28 -3.55 -6.56 13.51
N GLU A 29 -4.26 -7.31 14.33
CA GLU A 29 -4.82 -8.62 13.96
C GLU A 29 -5.76 -8.50 12.74
N LYS A 30 -6.67 -7.51 12.77
CA LYS A 30 -7.61 -7.29 11.68
C LYS A 30 -6.94 -6.91 10.37
N ARG A 31 -5.92 -6.04 10.42
CA ARG A 31 -5.13 -5.67 9.23
C ARG A 31 -4.41 -6.87 8.64
N ASN A 32 -3.78 -7.67 9.47
CA ASN A 32 -3.06 -8.87 9.03
C ASN A 32 -4.02 -9.91 8.44
N SER A 33 -5.15 -10.15 9.09
CA SER A 33 -6.20 -11.04 8.58
C SER A 33 -6.75 -10.57 7.22
N ASN A 34 -6.97 -9.26 7.05
CA ASN A 34 -7.42 -8.70 5.78
C ASN A 34 -6.35 -8.87 4.68
N PHE A 35 -5.07 -8.67 5.01
CA PHE A 35 -3.96 -8.87 4.09
C PHE A 35 -3.85 -10.33 3.63
N GLU A 36 -3.83 -11.27 4.56
CA GLU A 36 -3.76 -12.71 4.27
C GLU A 36 -4.96 -13.17 3.43
N TYR A 37 -6.14 -12.65 3.73
CA TYR A 37 -7.34 -12.95 2.96
C TYR A 37 -7.21 -12.52 1.50
N LEU A 38 -6.79 -11.27 1.24
CA LEU A 38 -6.58 -10.77 -0.11
C LEU A 38 -5.46 -11.53 -0.83
N LEU A 39 -4.36 -11.80 -0.15
CA LEU A 39 -3.22 -12.54 -0.70
C LEU A 39 -3.66 -13.92 -1.21
N LYS A 40 -4.42 -14.64 -0.39
CA LYS A 40 -4.98 -15.95 -0.77
C LYS A 40 -5.97 -15.83 -1.92
N ARG A 41 -6.87 -14.84 -1.86
CA ARG A 41 -7.93 -14.68 -2.85
C ARG A 41 -7.38 -14.28 -4.21
N MET A 42 -6.36 -13.43 -4.24
CA MET A 42 -5.78 -12.91 -5.48
C MET A 42 -4.64 -13.77 -6.06
N SER A 43 -4.40 -14.95 -5.55
CA SER A 43 -3.44 -15.90 -6.14
C SER A 43 -3.75 -16.26 -7.59
N THR A 44 -5.00 -16.14 -8.00
CA THR A 44 -5.49 -16.36 -9.39
C THR A 44 -4.86 -15.42 -10.42
N VAL A 45 -4.48 -14.22 -10.02
CA VAL A 45 -3.89 -13.19 -10.91
C VAL A 45 -2.38 -13.04 -10.72
N SER A 46 -1.73 -13.98 -10.03
CA SER A 46 -0.29 -13.98 -9.78
C SER A 46 0.58 -14.05 -11.04
N GLU A 47 0.00 -14.39 -12.20
CA GLU A 47 0.66 -14.30 -13.49
C GLU A 47 0.99 -12.84 -13.87
N PHE A 48 0.11 -11.90 -13.53
CA PHE A 48 0.19 -10.50 -13.93
C PHE A 48 0.78 -9.57 -12.86
N ILE A 49 0.73 -9.98 -11.59
CA ILE A 49 1.11 -9.14 -10.45
C ILE A 49 2.02 -9.87 -9.48
N ASP A 50 2.89 -9.10 -8.84
CA ASP A 50 3.69 -9.54 -7.70
C ASP A 50 3.09 -8.99 -6.41
N PHE A 51 3.14 -9.83 -5.37
CA PHE A 51 2.69 -9.51 -4.02
C PHE A 51 3.88 -9.24 -3.10
N THR A 52 3.65 -8.37 -2.12
CA THR A 52 4.65 -8.08 -1.09
C THR A 52 4.63 -9.17 -0.03
N GLU A 53 5.80 -9.67 0.33
CA GLU A 53 6.01 -10.58 1.45
C GLU A 53 6.63 -9.85 2.64
N PRO A 54 6.34 -10.29 3.88
CA PRO A 54 7.00 -9.75 5.05
C PRO A 54 8.50 -10.08 5.04
N THR A 55 9.34 -9.14 5.41
CA THR A 55 10.77 -9.40 5.60
C THR A 55 10.97 -10.48 6.66
N LYS A 56 11.93 -11.37 6.44
CA LYS A 56 12.25 -12.46 7.37
C LYS A 56 12.43 -11.91 8.80
N ASN A 57 11.81 -12.57 9.76
CA ASN A 57 11.80 -12.21 11.19
C ASN A 57 11.07 -10.88 11.50
N SER A 58 10.24 -10.35 10.61
CA SER A 58 9.36 -9.22 10.89
C SER A 58 7.92 -9.66 11.20
N LYS A 59 7.21 -8.84 11.97
CA LYS A 59 5.77 -8.97 12.23
C LYS A 59 5.11 -7.64 11.84
N PRO A 60 4.79 -7.43 10.56
CA PRO A 60 4.21 -6.17 10.11
C PRO A 60 2.78 -5.99 10.63
N SER A 61 2.39 -4.73 10.81
CA SER A 61 1.00 -4.32 10.85
C SER A 61 0.69 -3.65 9.51
N TRP A 62 0.14 -4.41 8.59
CA TRP A 62 -0.04 -3.96 7.22
C TRP A 62 -0.93 -2.70 7.15
N PHE A 63 -0.41 -1.65 6.52
CA PHE A 63 -1.14 -0.41 6.30
C PHE A 63 -2.06 -0.48 5.08
N GLY A 64 -1.60 -1.13 4.02
CA GLY A 64 -2.28 -1.37 2.78
C GLY A 64 -1.87 -2.70 2.18
N PHE A 65 -2.49 -3.11 1.09
CA PHE A 65 -2.15 -4.28 0.29
C PHE A 65 -1.44 -3.81 -0.98
N PRO A 66 -0.09 -3.88 -1.02
CA PRO A 66 0.67 -3.45 -2.19
C PRO A 66 0.51 -4.45 -3.34
N ILE A 67 0.39 -3.91 -4.54
CA ILE A 67 0.25 -4.65 -5.79
C ILE A 67 1.25 -4.07 -6.78
N THR A 68 2.11 -4.90 -7.37
CA THR A 68 3.07 -4.50 -8.39
C THR A 68 2.72 -5.20 -9.69
N ILE A 69 2.40 -4.45 -10.74
CA ILE A 69 2.20 -5.02 -12.07
C ILE A 69 3.55 -5.49 -12.60
N LYS A 70 3.63 -6.74 -13.05
CA LYS A 70 4.88 -7.30 -13.62
C LYS A 70 5.24 -6.58 -14.93
N GLU A 71 6.53 -6.37 -15.16
CA GLU A 71 7.01 -5.77 -16.39
C GLU A 71 6.70 -6.62 -17.63
N SER A 72 6.60 -7.93 -17.47
CA SER A 72 6.18 -8.86 -18.51
C SER A 72 4.68 -8.81 -18.84
N SER A 73 3.89 -8.11 -18.01
CA SER A 73 2.44 -8.00 -18.21
C SER A 73 2.13 -7.06 -19.38
N ILE A 74 1.14 -7.43 -20.20
CA ILE A 74 0.55 -6.55 -21.22
C ILE A 74 -0.32 -5.44 -20.60
N PHE A 75 -0.69 -5.59 -19.33
CA PHE A 75 -1.53 -4.64 -18.60
C PHE A 75 -0.68 -3.54 -17.98
N ARG A 76 -1.17 -2.31 -17.99
CA ARG A 76 -0.49 -1.17 -17.38
C ARG A 76 -1.15 -0.79 -16.05
N ARG A 77 -0.34 -0.43 -15.07
CA ARG A 77 -0.85 0.07 -13.78
C ARG A 77 -1.91 1.17 -13.94
N VAL A 78 -1.66 2.13 -14.83
CA VAL A 78 -2.56 3.27 -15.02
C VAL A 78 -3.95 2.85 -15.47
N ASP A 79 -4.06 1.81 -16.27
CA ASP A 79 -5.35 1.33 -16.77
C ASP A 79 -6.12 0.60 -15.67
N LEU A 80 -5.42 -0.23 -14.86
CA LEU A 80 -6.01 -0.85 -13.67
C LEU A 80 -6.47 0.20 -12.64
N LEU A 81 -5.67 1.25 -12.39
CA LEU A 81 -6.06 2.31 -11.47
C LEU A 81 -7.34 3.03 -11.92
N LYS A 82 -7.46 3.36 -13.21
CA LYS A 82 -8.67 3.97 -13.78
C LYS A 82 -9.89 3.05 -13.66
N TYR A 83 -9.69 1.76 -13.92
CA TYR A 83 -10.76 0.78 -13.79
C TYR A 83 -11.23 0.65 -12.34
N LEU A 84 -10.31 0.56 -11.38
CA LEU A 84 -10.64 0.49 -9.97
C LEU A 84 -11.35 1.74 -9.47
N ASP A 85 -10.90 2.92 -9.89
CA ASP A 85 -11.52 4.21 -9.55
C ASP A 85 -12.96 4.28 -10.09
N SER A 86 -13.19 3.88 -11.35
CA SER A 86 -14.54 3.81 -11.92
C SER A 86 -15.47 2.82 -11.20
N ASN A 87 -14.91 1.82 -10.53
CA ASN A 87 -15.63 0.87 -9.68
C ASN A 87 -15.58 1.25 -8.18
N GLN A 88 -15.28 2.50 -7.84
CA GLN A 88 -15.27 3.02 -6.46
C GLN A 88 -14.29 2.31 -5.52
N VAL A 89 -13.24 1.70 -6.05
CA VAL A 89 -12.14 1.13 -5.29
C VAL A 89 -10.99 2.12 -5.25
N ASN A 90 -10.85 2.84 -4.14
CA ASN A 90 -9.79 3.83 -3.95
C ASN A 90 -8.42 3.17 -3.87
N THR A 91 -7.49 3.73 -4.61
CA THR A 91 -6.08 3.30 -4.63
C THR A 91 -5.14 4.43 -4.21
N ARG A 92 -3.92 4.08 -3.86
CA ARG A 92 -2.84 5.04 -3.59
C ARG A 92 -1.55 4.57 -4.26
N LEU A 93 -0.80 5.52 -4.80
CA LEU A 93 0.56 5.25 -5.25
C LEU A 93 1.49 5.03 -4.04
N LEU A 94 2.58 4.32 -4.26
CA LEU A 94 3.58 4.12 -3.20
C LEU A 94 4.38 5.41 -2.98
N PHE A 95 3.72 6.38 -2.33
CA PHE A 95 4.25 7.71 -2.01
C PHE A 95 4.86 8.43 -3.22
N ALA A 96 6.02 9.05 -3.05
CA ALA A 96 6.71 9.77 -4.11
C ALA A 96 7.49 8.87 -5.09
N GLY A 97 7.63 7.58 -4.79
CA GLY A 97 8.44 6.67 -5.59
C GLY A 97 9.92 7.06 -5.56
N ASN A 98 10.56 7.20 -6.72
CA ASN A 98 11.95 7.61 -6.82
C ASN A 98 12.11 9.12 -6.58
N LEU A 99 12.64 9.50 -5.43
CA LEU A 99 12.83 10.91 -5.03
C LEU A 99 13.74 11.66 -6.01
N THR A 100 14.73 11.00 -6.60
CA THR A 100 15.67 11.66 -7.53
C THR A 100 14.99 12.11 -8.82
N LYS A 101 13.82 11.55 -9.14
CA LYS A 101 13.00 11.93 -10.31
C LYS A 101 11.94 12.99 -9.99
N GLN A 102 11.82 13.39 -8.73
CA GLN A 102 10.87 14.42 -8.36
C GLN A 102 11.38 15.83 -8.73
N PRO A 103 10.49 16.75 -9.17
CA PRO A 103 10.90 18.07 -9.64
C PRO A 103 11.73 18.89 -8.63
N TYR A 104 11.46 18.76 -7.35
CA TYR A 104 12.18 19.49 -6.30
C TYR A 104 13.62 19.00 -6.09
N PHE A 105 13.96 17.79 -6.58
CA PHE A 105 15.30 17.24 -6.45
C PHE A 105 16.30 17.75 -7.50
N LYS A 106 15.82 18.47 -8.53
CA LYS A 106 16.66 18.93 -9.66
C LYS A 106 17.88 19.77 -9.27
N ASN A 107 17.79 20.48 -8.15
CA ASN A 107 18.85 21.41 -7.67
C ASN A 107 19.42 20.96 -6.32
N VAL A 108 19.23 19.72 -5.93
CA VAL A 108 19.74 19.18 -4.66
C VAL A 108 20.98 18.35 -4.97
N GLU A 109 22.07 18.59 -4.24
CA GLU A 109 23.23 17.71 -4.28
C GLU A 109 22.91 16.41 -3.54
N TYR A 110 23.11 15.28 -4.22
CA TYR A 110 22.92 13.95 -3.63
C TYR A 110 23.84 12.93 -4.28
N ARG A 111 24.01 11.82 -3.62
CA ARG A 111 24.74 10.67 -4.13
C ARG A 111 23.79 9.49 -4.35
N VAL A 112 23.85 8.89 -5.52
CA VAL A 112 23.16 7.63 -5.82
C VAL A 112 24.11 6.46 -5.56
N VAL A 113 23.62 5.42 -4.92
CA VAL A 113 24.32 4.15 -4.73
C VAL A 113 23.53 3.05 -5.44
N GLY A 114 24.15 2.40 -6.41
CA GLY A 114 23.50 1.45 -7.30
C GLY A 114 22.72 2.13 -8.44
N ASP A 115 21.89 1.36 -9.14
CA ASP A 115 21.18 1.79 -10.35
C ASP A 115 19.75 2.31 -10.13
N LEU A 116 19.21 2.14 -8.94
CA LEU A 116 17.81 2.47 -8.56
C LEU A 116 16.72 1.78 -9.41
N THR A 117 17.04 0.73 -10.15
CA THR A 117 16.10 0.02 -11.02
C THR A 117 14.85 -0.44 -10.24
N ASN A 118 15.04 -1.10 -9.09
CA ASN A 118 13.92 -1.55 -8.26
C ASN A 118 13.07 -0.37 -7.73
N THR A 119 13.70 0.77 -7.45
CA THR A 119 12.99 1.99 -7.04
C THR A 119 12.13 2.53 -8.17
N ASP A 120 12.61 2.45 -9.41
CA ASP A 120 11.88 2.87 -10.60
C ASP A 120 10.73 1.91 -10.91
N ILE A 121 10.93 0.60 -10.80
CA ILE A 121 9.86 -0.40 -10.92
C ILE A 121 8.77 -0.09 -9.89
N THR A 122 9.13 0.09 -8.64
CA THR A 122 8.20 0.46 -7.56
C THR A 122 7.45 1.74 -7.89
N MET A 123 8.13 2.78 -8.35
CA MET A 123 7.50 4.05 -8.72
C MET A 123 6.48 3.89 -9.86
N ASN A 124 6.81 3.08 -10.86
CA ASN A 124 6.01 3.00 -12.10
C ASN A 124 4.95 1.90 -12.07
N GLN A 125 5.18 0.81 -11.33
CA GLN A 125 4.37 -0.40 -11.39
C GLN A 125 3.57 -0.67 -10.10
N THR A 126 3.96 -0.07 -8.97
CA THR A 126 3.33 -0.37 -7.67
C THR A 126 2.27 0.64 -7.28
N PHE A 127 1.21 0.15 -6.69
CA PHE A 127 0.17 0.89 -5.97
C PHE A 127 -0.34 0.03 -4.80
N TRP A 128 -1.26 0.54 -4.00
CA TRP A 128 -1.87 -0.24 -2.93
C TRP A 128 -3.35 0.09 -2.74
N VAL A 129 -4.09 -0.88 -2.25
CA VAL A 129 -5.47 -0.74 -1.79
C VAL A 129 -5.54 -0.78 -0.27
N GLY A 130 -6.54 -0.11 0.31
CA GLY A 130 -6.71 -0.05 1.76
C GLY A 130 -7.18 -1.39 2.33
N ILE A 131 -6.65 -1.74 3.50
CA ILE A 131 -7.04 -2.94 4.28
C ILE A 131 -7.33 -2.59 5.74
N TYR A 132 -7.87 -1.40 6.00
CA TYR A 132 -8.11 -0.93 7.36
C TYR A 132 -9.10 -1.84 8.15
N PRO A 133 -9.08 -1.80 9.49
CA PRO A 133 -9.84 -2.74 10.34
C PRO A 133 -11.36 -2.76 10.12
N GLY A 134 -11.93 -1.70 9.55
CA GLY A 134 -13.37 -1.60 9.28
C GLY A 134 -13.84 -2.37 8.04
N LEU A 135 -12.93 -2.89 7.20
CA LEU A 135 -13.31 -3.71 6.07
C LEU A 135 -13.79 -5.09 6.54
N ASN A 136 -14.89 -5.55 5.96
CA ASN A 136 -15.39 -6.90 6.11
C ASN A 136 -15.10 -7.76 4.86
N LYS A 137 -15.46 -9.04 4.91
CA LYS A 137 -15.22 -9.98 3.79
C LYS A 137 -15.91 -9.56 2.49
N ALA A 138 -17.08 -8.93 2.54
CA ALA A 138 -17.77 -8.47 1.34
C ALA A 138 -16.97 -7.38 0.62
N HIS A 139 -16.41 -6.42 1.37
CA HIS A 139 -15.55 -5.38 0.81
C HIS A 139 -14.27 -5.96 0.20
N LEU A 140 -13.63 -6.92 0.89
CA LEU A 140 -12.41 -7.56 0.40
C LEU A 140 -12.67 -8.40 -0.85
N ASN A 141 -13.80 -9.11 -0.90
CA ASN A 141 -14.23 -9.83 -2.10
C ASN A 141 -14.44 -8.88 -3.27
N TYR A 142 -15.17 -7.79 -3.04
CA TYR A 142 -15.41 -6.81 -4.09
C TYR A 142 -14.11 -6.26 -4.69
N ILE A 143 -13.14 -5.91 -3.83
CA ILE A 143 -11.81 -5.46 -4.29
C ILE A 143 -11.14 -6.53 -5.15
N ALA A 144 -11.12 -7.78 -4.68
CA ALA A 144 -10.50 -8.88 -5.41
C ALA A 144 -11.20 -9.15 -6.74
N GLU A 145 -12.53 -9.22 -6.74
CA GLU A 145 -13.36 -9.42 -7.95
C GLU A 145 -13.08 -8.35 -9.01
N LYS A 146 -13.02 -7.08 -8.63
CA LYS A 146 -12.74 -6.00 -9.58
C LYS A 146 -11.33 -6.08 -10.17
N ILE A 147 -10.35 -6.55 -9.41
CA ILE A 147 -8.99 -6.77 -9.93
C ILE A 147 -8.98 -7.98 -10.87
N GLU A 148 -9.64 -9.08 -10.51
CA GLU A 148 -9.74 -10.27 -11.36
C GLU A 148 -10.48 -9.99 -12.67
N GLU A 149 -11.59 -9.27 -12.62
CA GLU A 149 -12.34 -8.84 -13.82
C GLU A 149 -11.47 -8.05 -14.79
N PHE A 150 -10.63 -7.13 -14.27
CA PHE A 150 -9.72 -6.36 -15.11
C PHE A 150 -8.74 -7.23 -15.88
N PHE A 151 -8.23 -8.29 -15.27
CA PHE A 151 -7.32 -9.23 -15.93
C PHE A 151 -8.03 -10.29 -16.79
N GLY A 152 -9.35 -10.21 -16.95
CA GLY A 152 -10.13 -11.15 -17.73
C GLY A 152 -10.39 -12.48 -17.02
N MET A 153 -10.18 -12.53 -15.69
CA MET A 153 -10.44 -13.71 -14.85
C MET A 153 -11.85 -13.66 -14.22
N GLY A 154 -12.69 -12.70 -14.64
CA GLY A 154 -14.07 -12.58 -14.19
C GLY A 154 -14.94 -13.70 -14.77
N PHE A 155 -15.68 -14.40 -13.92
CA PHE A 155 -16.64 -15.46 -14.27
C PHE A 155 -17.97 -14.87 -14.72
#